data_34518ea86ea817d9a12b9258f9969706
#
_entry.id   34518ea86ea817d9a12b9258f9969706
#
_cell.length_a   1.000
_cell.length_b   1.000
_cell.length_c   1.000
_cell.angle_alpha   90.00
_cell.angle_beta   90.00
_cell.angle_gamma   90.00
#
_symmetry.space_group_name_H-M   'P 1'
#
loop_
_entity.id
_entity.type
_entity.pdbx_description
1 polymer ?
#
loop_
_entity_poly.entity_id
_entity_poly.type
_entity_poly.pdbx_seq_one_letter_code
_entity_poly.pdbx_strand_id
1 'polypeptide(L)'
;RVQTDKVRWNGLLPNGKPELLIPASSLEVLKVAVIYGADAVYIGGDMYGLRAKAKNFSAEDMKEGVDFAHEHGKRVFVTANITAHNKDMDGIRRYFGELKEIGPDALIISDPGVFDIAREVCPEIEIHISTQSNNVNYGTYLFWQRMGAKRVVSARELSIKEIKDIRAHIPDDLEIETFVHGAMCISYSGRCLLSNYFTGRDANLGACTHPCRWKYYIMEENRPGEYLPVEENERGTYIFNSKDLCMIEHIPDLVDAGIDSFKIEGRMK
;
A
#
# COMPACT_ATOMS: atom_id res chain seq x y z
N ARG A 1 17.95 -24.73 19.13
CA ARG A 1 16.61 -24.51 18.51
C ARG A 1 15.84 -23.63 19.49
N VAL A 2 15.83 -22.32 19.26
CA VAL A 2 14.97 -21.40 19.97
C VAL A 2 13.61 -21.48 19.28
N GLN A 3 12.64 -22.03 19.96
CA GLN A 3 11.25 -22.05 19.57
C GLN A 3 10.73 -20.63 19.76
N THR A 4 10.71 -19.83 18.69
CA THR A 4 10.04 -18.54 18.70
C THR A 4 8.54 -18.82 18.73
N ASP A 5 7.93 -18.72 19.90
CA ASP A 5 6.49 -18.62 20.02
C ASP A 5 6.04 -17.45 19.15
N LYS A 6 5.38 -17.75 18.01
CA LYS A 6 4.71 -16.74 17.20
C LYS A 6 3.63 -16.12 18.08
N VAL A 7 3.95 -14.96 18.67
CA VAL A 7 2.95 -14.13 19.35
C VAL A 7 1.87 -13.85 18.31
N ARG A 8 0.65 -14.31 18.59
CA ARG A 8 -0.51 -14.00 17.75
C ARG A 8 -0.71 -12.50 17.79
N TRP A 9 -0.37 -11.84 16.68
CA TRP A 9 -0.62 -10.43 16.47
C TRP A 9 -2.13 -10.20 16.41
N ASN A 10 -2.65 -9.30 17.22
CA ASN A 10 -4.09 -8.97 17.31
C ASN A 10 -4.40 -7.56 16.78
N GLY A 11 -3.56 -7.01 15.90
CA GLY A 11 -3.74 -5.71 15.27
C GLY A 11 -3.22 -4.53 16.06
N LEU A 12 -2.99 -4.67 17.35
CA LEU A 12 -2.41 -3.64 18.20
C LEU A 12 -1.05 -4.11 18.74
N LEU A 13 -0.11 -3.17 18.86
CA LEU A 13 1.13 -3.42 19.58
C LEU A 13 0.84 -3.85 21.03
N PRO A 14 1.76 -4.55 21.72
CA PRO A 14 1.57 -4.97 23.12
C PRO A 14 1.19 -3.84 24.07
N ASN A 15 1.46 -2.60 23.70
CA ASN A 15 1.09 -1.38 24.44
C ASN A 15 -0.27 -0.79 24.02
N GLY A 16 -1.07 -1.47 23.20
CA GLY A 16 -2.38 -1.02 22.72
C GLY A 16 -2.35 0.10 21.66
N LYS A 17 -1.21 0.34 21.01
CA LYS A 17 -1.06 1.36 19.97
C LYS A 17 -1.23 0.73 18.57
N PRO A 18 -1.76 1.48 17.58
CA PRO A 18 -1.69 1.10 16.19
C PRO A 18 -0.24 0.94 15.71
N GLU A 19 -0.03 0.01 14.77
CA GLU A 19 1.26 -0.21 14.13
C GLU A 19 1.64 1.00 13.26
N LEU A 20 2.89 1.44 13.32
CA LEU A 20 3.45 2.43 12.39
C LEU A 20 4.17 1.71 11.26
N LEU A 21 3.60 1.78 10.05
CA LEU A 21 4.12 1.15 8.84
C LEU A 21 4.80 2.18 7.93
N ILE A 22 6.11 2.03 7.74
CA ILE A 22 6.97 2.97 7.01
C ILE A 22 7.45 2.36 5.68
N PRO A 23 7.50 3.14 4.58
CA PRO A 23 8.08 2.69 3.32
C PRO A 23 9.60 2.65 3.37
N ALA A 24 10.21 1.68 2.67
CA ALA A 24 11.63 1.72 2.39
C ALA A 24 11.93 1.47 0.91
N SER A 25 12.83 2.29 0.35
CA SER A 25 13.28 2.22 -1.05
C SER A 25 14.62 1.51 -1.22
N SER A 26 15.33 1.22 -0.12
CA SER A 26 16.60 0.51 -0.10
C SER A 26 16.82 -0.14 1.27
N LEU A 27 17.76 -1.06 1.34
CA LEU A 27 18.19 -1.71 2.59
C LEU A 27 18.63 -0.69 3.66
N GLU A 28 19.36 0.35 3.27
CA GLU A 28 19.77 1.43 4.18
C GLU A 28 18.55 2.15 4.76
N VAL A 29 17.59 2.53 3.92
CA VAL A 29 16.34 3.19 4.36
C VAL A 29 15.53 2.28 5.27
N LEU A 30 15.47 0.97 4.99
CA LEU A 30 14.81 -0.01 5.87
C LEU A 30 15.46 0.00 7.26
N LYS A 31 16.79 -0.12 7.33
CA LYS A 31 17.53 -0.12 8.60
C LYS A 31 17.30 1.17 9.40
N VAL A 32 17.35 2.32 8.72
CA VAL A 32 17.05 3.61 9.35
C VAL A 32 15.61 3.65 9.88
N ALA A 33 14.61 3.23 9.07
CA ALA A 33 13.21 3.20 9.49
C ALA A 33 13.00 2.35 10.75
N VAL A 34 13.60 1.17 10.81
CA VAL A 34 13.56 0.26 11.97
C VAL A 34 14.15 0.91 13.21
N ILE A 35 15.35 1.52 13.10
CA ILE A 35 16.04 2.17 14.23
C ILE A 35 15.28 3.39 14.75
N TYR A 36 14.63 4.15 13.85
CA TYR A 36 13.89 5.37 14.20
C TYR A 36 12.42 5.13 14.57
N GLY A 37 12.00 3.88 14.77
CA GLY A 37 10.74 3.59 15.46
C GLY A 37 9.62 3.06 14.58
N ALA A 38 9.89 2.62 13.36
CA ALA A 38 8.93 1.82 12.61
C ALA A 38 8.57 0.55 13.40
N ASP A 39 7.30 0.17 13.39
CA ASP A 39 6.85 -1.13 13.91
C ASP A 39 6.85 -2.17 12.81
N ALA A 40 6.61 -1.73 11.58
CA ALA A 40 6.75 -2.51 10.37
C ALA A 40 7.28 -1.65 9.21
N VAL A 41 7.93 -2.30 8.25
CA VAL A 41 8.44 -1.65 7.04
C VAL A 41 7.87 -2.37 5.82
N TYR A 42 7.41 -1.62 4.80
CA TYR A 42 7.01 -2.23 3.53
C TYR A 42 7.98 -1.88 2.41
N ILE A 43 8.33 -2.89 1.63
CA ILE A 43 9.31 -2.83 0.56
C ILE A 43 8.73 -3.34 -0.76
N GLY A 44 9.43 -3.15 -1.86
CA GLY A 44 9.12 -3.76 -3.15
C GLY A 44 10.34 -4.50 -3.68
N GLY A 45 10.10 -5.69 -4.20
CA GLY A 45 11.10 -6.41 -4.98
C GLY A 45 11.22 -5.89 -6.41
N ASP A 46 12.20 -6.39 -7.14
CA ASP A 46 12.47 -6.02 -8.53
C ASP A 46 11.32 -6.35 -9.49
N MET A 47 10.41 -7.22 -9.06
CA MET A 47 9.26 -7.68 -9.85
C MET A 47 7.94 -7.47 -9.10
N TYR A 48 6.84 -7.34 -9.87
CA TYR A 48 5.44 -7.39 -9.43
C TYR A 48 4.99 -6.34 -8.40
N GLY A 49 5.83 -5.38 -8.04
CA GLY A 49 5.46 -4.21 -7.24
C GLY A 49 5.10 -3.01 -8.10
N LEU A 50 4.18 -2.15 -7.62
CA LEU A 50 3.75 -0.93 -8.34
C LEU A 50 4.81 0.19 -8.40
N ARG A 51 6.05 -0.11 -8.25
CA ARG A 51 7.17 0.85 -8.29
C ARG A 51 8.36 0.27 -9.05
N ALA A 52 8.10 -0.39 -10.17
CA ALA A 52 9.10 -1.07 -11.01
C ALA A 52 10.30 -0.20 -11.45
N LYS A 53 10.24 1.13 -11.28
CA LYS A 53 11.34 2.07 -11.55
C LYS A 53 11.96 2.69 -10.29
N ALA A 54 11.50 2.34 -9.08
CA ALA A 54 12.23 2.66 -7.86
C ALA A 54 13.52 1.81 -7.78
N LYS A 55 14.46 2.21 -6.92
CA LYS A 55 15.44 1.26 -6.43
C LYS A 55 14.64 0.19 -5.68
N ASN A 56 14.64 -1.02 -6.21
CA ASN A 56 13.95 -2.16 -5.63
C ASN A 56 14.98 -3.04 -4.93
N PHE A 57 14.50 -3.87 -4.02
CA PHE A 57 15.36 -4.79 -3.28
C PHE A 57 15.69 -6.00 -4.15
N SER A 58 16.96 -6.37 -4.23
CA SER A 58 17.37 -7.71 -4.67
C SER A 58 16.90 -8.76 -3.65
N ALA A 59 16.95 -10.04 -4.02
CA ALA A 59 16.62 -11.13 -3.08
C ALA A 59 17.53 -11.12 -1.85
N GLU A 60 18.81 -10.83 -2.06
CA GLU A 60 19.82 -10.71 -1.00
C GLU A 60 19.52 -9.54 -0.06
N ASP A 61 19.25 -8.35 -0.62
CA ASP A 61 18.88 -7.16 0.16
C ASP A 61 17.59 -7.38 0.96
N MET A 62 16.60 -8.07 0.36
CA MET A 62 15.36 -8.43 1.06
C MET A 62 15.64 -9.35 2.23
N LYS A 63 16.42 -10.41 2.01
CA LYS A 63 16.76 -11.36 3.08
C LYS A 63 17.49 -10.66 4.23
N GLU A 64 18.50 -9.86 3.93
CA GLU A 64 19.22 -9.08 4.93
C GLU A 64 18.30 -8.09 5.66
N GLY A 65 17.39 -7.42 4.93
CA GLY A 65 16.42 -6.49 5.51
C GLY A 65 15.41 -7.17 6.42
N VAL A 66 14.91 -8.34 6.04
CA VAL A 66 13.99 -9.15 6.87
C VAL A 66 14.70 -9.62 8.13
N ASP A 67 15.89 -10.20 8.02
CA ASP A 67 16.68 -10.67 9.18
C ASP A 67 16.97 -9.50 10.15
N PHE A 68 17.44 -8.36 9.63
CA PHE A 68 17.69 -7.17 10.43
C PHE A 68 16.44 -6.67 11.17
N ALA A 69 15.30 -6.60 10.48
CA ALA A 69 14.05 -6.17 11.11
C ALA A 69 13.60 -7.15 12.21
N HIS A 70 13.69 -8.45 11.95
CA HIS A 70 13.33 -9.49 12.92
C HIS A 70 14.25 -9.48 14.16
N GLU A 71 15.55 -9.23 13.99
CA GLU A 71 16.48 -9.03 15.12
C GLU A 71 16.08 -7.87 16.03
N HIS A 72 15.40 -6.86 15.47
CA HIS A 72 14.85 -5.71 16.20
C HIS A 72 13.39 -5.87 16.63
N GLY A 73 12.80 -7.05 16.44
CA GLY A 73 11.40 -7.33 16.77
C GLY A 73 10.39 -6.57 15.88
N LYS A 74 10.77 -6.25 14.64
CA LYS A 74 9.97 -5.52 13.66
C LYS A 74 9.56 -6.40 12.49
N ARG A 75 8.50 -6.01 11.76
CA ARG A 75 7.92 -6.76 10.66
C ARG A 75 8.30 -6.18 9.30
N VAL A 76 8.34 -7.02 8.27
CA VAL A 76 8.58 -6.60 6.88
C VAL A 76 7.48 -7.12 5.97
N PHE A 77 6.88 -6.22 5.18
CA PHE A 77 5.83 -6.55 4.22
C PHE A 77 6.33 -6.31 2.80
N VAL A 78 6.10 -7.26 1.90
CA VAL A 78 6.52 -7.16 0.50
C VAL A 78 5.32 -6.86 -0.40
N THR A 79 5.46 -5.84 -1.26
CA THR A 79 4.41 -5.49 -2.21
C THR A 79 4.46 -6.35 -3.46
N ALA A 80 3.35 -7.02 -3.80
CA ALA A 80 3.10 -7.74 -5.05
C ALA A 80 1.74 -7.30 -5.60
N ASN A 81 1.57 -5.98 -5.80
CA ASN A 81 0.28 -5.34 -5.98
C ASN A 81 0.07 -4.70 -7.35
N ILE A 82 0.72 -5.22 -8.39
CA ILE A 82 0.42 -4.87 -9.78
C ILE A 82 -0.95 -5.41 -10.20
N THR A 83 -1.49 -4.86 -11.28
CA THR A 83 -2.58 -5.52 -12.03
C THR A 83 -1.94 -6.56 -12.95
N ALA A 84 -1.96 -7.83 -12.54
CA ALA A 84 -1.28 -8.91 -13.25
C ALA A 84 -1.97 -9.27 -14.57
N HIS A 85 -1.18 -9.57 -15.61
CA HIS A 85 -1.65 -10.13 -16.86
C HIS A 85 -1.26 -11.61 -16.95
N ASN A 86 -1.88 -12.37 -17.85
CA ASN A 86 -1.62 -13.81 -18.01
C ASN A 86 -0.13 -14.15 -18.16
N LYS A 87 0.66 -13.30 -18.82
CA LYS A 87 2.11 -13.45 -18.99
C LYS A 87 2.91 -13.37 -17.68
N ASP A 88 2.33 -12.81 -16.64
CA ASP A 88 2.99 -12.56 -15.36
C ASP A 88 2.79 -13.73 -14.38
N MET A 89 1.76 -14.56 -14.58
CA MET A 89 1.29 -15.56 -13.61
C MET A 89 2.35 -16.58 -13.22
N ASP A 90 3.08 -17.16 -14.21
CA ASP A 90 4.14 -18.14 -13.94
C ASP A 90 5.34 -17.50 -13.21
N GLY A 91 5.64 -16.25 -13.55
CA GLY A 91 6.68 -15.48 -12.89
C GLY A 91 6.34 -15.15 -11.45
N ILE A 92 5.08 -14.78 -11.17
CA ILE A 92 4.56 -14.51 -9.81
C ILE A 92 4.67 -15.77 -8.94
N ARG A 93 4.32 -16.93 -9.49
CA ARG A 93 4.42 -18.21 -8.77
C ARG A 93 5.86 -18.51 -8.33
N ARG A 94 6.85 -18.30 -9.20
CA ARG A 94 8.28 -18.46 -8.87
C ARG A 94 8.72 -17.46 -7.82
N TYR A 95 8.36 -16.19 -7.99
CA TYR A 95 8.69 -15.12 -7.07
C TYR A 95 8.13 -15.37 -5.66
N PHE A 96 6.91 -15.88 -5.53
CA PHE A 96 6.35 -16.26 -4.23
C PHE A 96 7.08 -17.45 -3.59
N GLY A 97 7.60 -18.37 -4.41
CA GLY A 97 8.51 -19.41 -3.93
C GLY A 97 9.81 -18.85 -3.33
N GLU A 98 10.39 -17.84 -3.96
CA GLU A 98 11.57 -17.12 -3.44
C GLU A 98 11.24 -16.35 -2.15
N LEU A 99 10.10 -15.63 -2.11
CA LEU A 99 9.66 -14.91 -0.92
C LEU A 99 9.39 -15.84 0.26
N LYS A 100 8.91 -17.05 0.01
CA LYS A 100 8.75 -18.08 1.05
C LYS A 100 10.06 -18.39 1.77
N GLU A 101 11.18 -18.49 1.03
CA GLU A 101 12.51 -18.75 1.59
C GLU A 101 13.10 -17.50 2.29
N ILE A 102 12.77 -16.31 1.79
CA ILE A 102 13.17 -15.03 2.41
C ILE A 102 12.45 -14.82 3.75
N GLY A 103 11.17 -15.16 3.82
CA GLY A 103 10.37 -15.16 5.04
C GLY A 103 9.86 -13.78 5.50
N PRO A 104 9.35 -12.90 4.62
CA PRO A 104 8.66 -11.70 5.06
C PRO A 104 7.38 -12.04 5.85
N ASP A 105 6.90 -11.11 6.66
CA ASP A 105 5.74 -11.33 7.52
C ASP A 105 4.41 -11.28 6.74
N ALA A 106 4.34 -10.45 5.68
CA ALA A 106 3.15 -10.36 4.85
C ALA A 106 3.44 -9.97 3.40
N LEU A 107 2.49 -10.35 2.52
CA LEU A 107 2.42 -9.89 1.14
C LEU A 107 1.29 -8.87 0.99
N ILE A 108 1.56 -7.74 0.32
CA ILE A 108 0.56 -6.73 0.01
C ILE A 108 0.10 -6.96 -1.43
N ILE A 109 -1.12 -7.45 -1.62
CA ILE A 109 -1.67 -7.94 -2.89
C ILE A 109 -2.94 -7.17 -3.25
N SER A 110 -3.20 -6.93 -4.55
CA SER A 110 -4.42 -6.28 -5.03
C SER A 110 -5.25 -7.15 -5.98
N ASP A 111 -4.61 -8.09 -6.68
CA ASP A 111 -5.23 -8.92 -7.70
C ASP A 111 -5.72 -10.25 -7.11
N PRO A 112 -6.99 -10.66 -7.33
CA PRO A 112 -7.52 -11.93 -6.80
C PRO A 112 -6.79 -13.17 -7.30
N GLY A 113 -6.32 -13.18 -8.57
CA GLY A 113 -5.56 -14.31 -9.12
C GLY A 113 -4.17 -14.42 -8.48
N VAL A 114 -3.52 -13.27 -8.21
CA VAL A 114 -2.25 -13.22 -7.47
C VAL A 114 -2.46 -13.66 -6.01
N PHE A 115 -3.59 -13.29 -5.41
CA PHE A 115 -3.98 -13.73 -4.06
C PHE A 115 -4.09 -15.27 -3.98
N ASP A 116 -4.73 -15.88 -4.95
CA ASP A 116 -4.91 -17.34 -4.99
C ASP A 116 -3.56 -18.06 -5.12
N ILE A 117 -2.67 -17.57 -5.98
CA ILE A 117 -1.30 -18.10 -6.09
C ILE A 117 -0.53 -17.97 -4.76
N ALA A 118 -0.66 -16.85 -4.05
CA ALA A 118 0.01 -16.67 -2.76
C ALA A 118 -0.49 -17.70 -1.73
N ARG A 119 -1.80 -17.92 -1.67
CA ARG A 119 -2.42 -18.94 -0.81
C ARG A 119 -1.94 -20.36 -1.11
N GLU A 120 -1.67 -20.66 -2.37
CA GLU A 120 -1.17 -21.96 -2.80
C GLU A 120 0.33 -22.15 -2.49
N VAL A 121 1.15 -21.15 -2.80
CA VAL A 121 2.63 -21.26 -2.79
C VAL A 121 3.22 -20.98 -1.41
N CYS A 122 2.71 -19.96 -0.71
CA CYS A 122 3.26 -19.51 0.57
C CYS A 122 2.14 -19.22 1.61
N PRO A 123 1.33 -20.24 1.95
CA PRO A 123 0.18 -20.11 2.84
C PRO A 123 0.54 -19.66 4.26
N GLU A 124 1.79 -19.76 4.65
CA GLU A 124 2.34 -19.34 5.95
C GLU A 124 2.58 -17.81 6.04
N ILE A 125 2.67 -17.10 4.91
CA ILE A 125 2.86 -15.66 4.87
C ILE A 125 1.49 -14.98 4.91
N GLU A 126 1.32 -13.99 5.78
CA GLU A 126 0.06 -13.23 5.86
C GLU A 126 -0.22 -12.49 4.56
N ILE A 127 -1.50 -12.32 4.21
CA ILE A 127 -1.89 -11.52 3.05
C ILE A 127 -2.64 -10.27 3.52
N HIS A 128 -2.13 -9.11 3.11
CA HIS A 128 -2.73 -7.81 3.29
C HIS A 128 -3.28 -7.30 1.95
N ILE A 129 -4.55 -6.90 1.91
CA ILE A 129 -5.18 -6.43 0.68
C ILE A 129 -4.79 -4.98 0.44
N SER A 130 -4.15 -4.72 -0.70
CA SER A 130 -3.70 -3.38 -1.08
C SER A 130 -4.86 -2.39 -1.26
N THR A 131 -4.59 -1.10 -0.99
CA THR A 131 -5.51 0.00 -1.33
C THR A 131 -5.93 0.02 -2.80
N GLN A 132 -5.18 -0.62 -3.68
CA GLN A 132 -5.46 -0.73 -5.11
C GLN A 132 -6.62 -1.65 -5.44
N SER A 133 -7.07 -2.46 -4.50
CA SER A 133 -8.33 -3.20 -4.61
C SER A 133 -9.56 -2.30 -4.39
N ASN A 134 -9.35 -1.02 -4.03
CA ASN A 134 -10.36 0.01 -3.86
C ASN A 134 -11.50 -0.41 -2.89
N ASN A 135 -11.11 -0.90 -1.72
CA ASN A 135 -12.04 -1.39 -0.70
C ASN A 135 -12.70 -0.21 0.02
N VAL A 136 -14.01 -0.01 -0.22
CA VAL A 136 -14.79 1.14 0.26
C VAL A 136 -16.01 0.77 1.11
N ASN A 137 -16.23 -0.50 1.40
CA ASN A 137 -17.37 -0.94 2.19
C ASN A 137 -17.07 -2.23 2.97
N TYR A 138 -17.76 -2.44 4.10
CA TYR A 138 -17.56 -3.61 4.95
C TYR A 138 -17.81 -4.96 4.25
N GLY A 139 -18.67 -5.00 3.24
CA GLY A 139 -18.93 -6.23 2.48
C GLY A 139 -17.68 -6.72 1.75
N THR A 140 -16.87 -5.79 1.19
CA THR A 140 -15.59 -6.12 0.57
C THR A 140 -14.57 -6.61 1.60
N TYR A 141 -14.53 -6.00 2.79
CA TYR A 141 -13.66 -6.45 3.89
C TYR A 141 -14.01 -7.86 4.34
N LEU A 142 -15.28 -8.14 4.56
CA LEU A 142 -15.75 -9.49 4.92
C LEU A 142 -15.51 -10.52 3.81
N PHE A 143 -15.58 -10.11 2.53
CA PHE A 143 -15.19 -10.98 1.43
C PHE A 143 -13.73 -11.40 1.54
N TRP A 144 -12.82 -10.45 1.69
CA TRP A 144 -11.39 -10.72 1.80
C TRP A 144 -11.04 -11.53 3.04
N GLN A 145 -11.71 -11.30 4.18
CA GLN A 145 -11.55 -12.11 5.38
C GLN A 145 -11.91 -13.56 5.13
N ARG A 146 -13.07 -13.84 4.50
CA ARG A 146 -13.48 -15.21 4.14
C ARG A 146 -12.48 -15.88 3.20
N MET A 147 -11.84 -15.11 2.34
CA MET A 147 -10.76 -15.61 1.47
C MET A 147 -9.46 -15.88 2.25
N GLY A 148 -9.32 -15.38 3.46
CA GLY A 148 -8.17 -15.60 4.34
C GLY A 148 -7.18 -14.44 4.41
N ALA A 149 -7.57 -13.24 3.99
CA ALA A 149 -6.77 -12.03 4.21
C ALA A 149 -6.76 -11.67 5.71
N LYS A 150 -5.63 -11.23 6.21
CA LYS A 150 -5.44 -10.81 7.60
C LYS A 150 -5.73 -9.32 7.78
N ARG A 151 -5.44 -8.50 6.76
CA ARG A 151 -5.55 -7.05 6.81
C ARG A 151 -6.09 -6.49 5.50
N VAL A 152 -6.87 -5.42 5.58
CA VAL A 152 -7.33 -4.66 4.42
C VAL A 152 -6.86 -3.21 4.53
N VAL A 153 -6.15 -2.74 3.49
CA VAL A 153 -5.78 -1.34 3.36
C VAL A 153 -6.95 -0.58 2.77
N SER A 154 -7.47 0.38 3.53
CA SER A 154 -8.59 1.22 3.14
C SER A 154 -8.30 1.99 1.86
N ALA A 155 -9.33 2.22 1.04
CA ALA A 155 -9.26 3.22 0.00
C ALA A 155 -9.08 4.62 0.63
N ARG A 156 -8.30 5.49 -0.03
CA ARG A 156 -7.96 6.83 0.49
C ARG A 156 -9.13 7.81 0.40
N GLU A 157 -10.17 7.44 -0.31
CA GLU A 157 -11.40 8.19 -0.54
C GLU A 157 -12.38 8.09 0.63
N LEU A 158 -12.13 7.18 1.59
CA LEU A 158 -12.98 6.99 2.77
C LEU A 158 -12.77 8.09 3.80
N SER A 159 -13.86 8.64 4.30
CA SER A 159 -13.88 9.48 5.49
C SER A 159 -13.67 8.66 6.77
N ILE A 160 -13.23 9.31 7.86
CA ILE A 160 -13.11 8.68 9.18
C ILE A 160 -14.45 8.07 9.64
N LYS A 161 -15.58 8.72 9.32
CA LYS A 161 -16.92 8.21 9.64
C LYS A 161 -17.22 6.88 8.93
N GLU A 162 -16.86 6.77 7.66
CA GLU A 162 -17.04 5.52 6.89
C GLU A 162 -16.12 4.41 7.40
N ILE A 163 -14.90 4.74 7.82
CA ILE A 163 -13.98 3.76 8.43
C ILE A 163 -14.55 3.25 9.77
N LYS A 164 -15.11 4.13 10.62
CA LYS A 164 -15.81 3.74 11.85
C LYS A 164 -16.99 2.82 11.56
N ASP A 165 -17.76 3.09 10.53
CA ASP A 165 -18.88 2.24 10.11
C ASP A 165 -18.39 0.87 9.62
N ILE A 166 -17.33 0.82 8.82
CA ILE A 166 -16.69 -0.43 8.42
C ILE A 166 -16.23 -1.22 9.65
N ARG A 167 -15.50 -0.60 10.59
CA ARG A 167 -15.03 -1.25 11.81
C ARG A 167 -16.16 -1.88 12.62
N ALA A 168 -17.30 -1.21 12.71
CA ALA A 168 -18.47 -1.71 13.44
C ALA A 168 -19.13 -2.96 12.81
N HIS A 169 -18.85 -3.25 11.53
CA HIS A 169 -19.46 -4.36 10.79
C HIS A 169 -18.51 -5.52 10.48
N ILE A 170 -17.24 -5.42 10.87
CA ILE A 170 -16.24 -6.46 10.64
C ILE A 170 -15.75 -7.02 11.98
N PRO A 171 -15.27 -8.27 12.03
CA PRO A 171 -14.75 -8.84 13.26
C PRO A 171 -13.40 -8.23 13.66
N ASP A 172 -13.06 -8.32 14.95
CA ASP A 172 -11.85 -7.72 15.53
C ASP A 172 -10.55 -8.35 15.03
N ASP A 173 -10.59 -9.56 14.50
CA ASP A 173 -9.43 -10.28 13.96
C ASP A 173 -9.07 -9.87 12.52
N LEU A 174 -9.93 -9.09 11.84
CA LEU A 174 -9.62 -8.47 10.56
C LEU A 174 -9.09 -7.04 10.77
N GLU A 175 -7.84 -6.83 10.41
CA GLU A 175 -7.15 -5.57 10.63
C GLU A 175 -7.50 -4.53 9.54
N ILE A 176 -7.62 -3.25 9.98
CA ILE A 176 -7.76 -2.08 9.11
C ILE A 176 -6.44 -1.32 9.08
N GLU A 177 -5.89 -1.12 7.89
CA GLU A 177 -4.75 -0.23 7.66
C GLU A 177 -5.21 1.00 6.86
N THR A 178 -4.72 2.18 7.21
CA THR A 178 -5.01 3.41 6.44
C THR A 178 -3.76 4.26 6.22
N PHE A 179 -3.73 4.99 5.10
CA PHE A 179 -2.71 5.99 4.88
C PHE A 179 -2.96 7.21 5.75
N VAL A 180 -1.89 7.71 6.39
CA VAL A 180 -1.94 8.90 7.25
C VAL A 180 -1.08 10.05 6.73
N HIS A 181 -0.15 9.78 5.82
CA HIS A 181 0.73 10.80 5.26
C HIS A 181 1.22 10.42 3.87
N GLY A 182 1.44 11.44 3.03
CA GLY A 182 2.14 11.35 1.75
C GLY A 182 1.26 11.57 0.53
N ALA A 183 1.79 11.20 -0.63
CA ALA A 183 1.22 11.52 -1.92
C ALA A 183 -0.13 10.84 -2.18
N MET A 184 -1.12 11.63 -2.61
CA MET A 184 -2.43 11.14 -3.05
C MET A 184 -2.49 10.96 -4.57
N CYS A 185 -3.33 10.03 -5.04
CA CYS A 185 -3.71 9.93 -6.45
C CYS A 185 -4.90 10.83 -6.75
N ILE A 186 -4.99 11.35 -7.98
CA ILE A 186 -6.15 12.11 -8.47
C ILE A 186 -7.38 11.23 -8.70
N SER A 187 -7.18 9.93 -8.82
CA SER A 187 -8.23 8.93 -8.97
C SER A 187 -8.04 7.81 -7.96
N TYR A 188 -8.98 6.89 -7.88
CA TYR A 188 -8.78 5.65 -7.13
C TYR A 188 -7.43 5.02 -7.44
N SER A 189 -6.74 4.55 -6.40
CA SER A 189 -5.38 4.02 -6.52
C SER A 189 -5.29 2.92 -7.59
N GLY A 190 -4.33 3.06 -8.52
CA GLY A 190 -4.11 2.11 -9.61
C GLY A 190 -5.11 2.17 -10.78
N ARG A 191 -6.06 3.12 -10.80
CA ARG A 191 -7.09 3.21 -11.85
C ARG A 191 -6.92 4.39 -12.80
N CYS A 192 -5.88 5.20 -12.64
CA CYS A 192 -5.59 6.37 -13.46
C CYS A 192 -4.92 5.97 -14.79
N LEU A 193 -5.42 6.50 -15.90
CA LEU A 193 -4.87 6.29 -17.25
C LEU A 193 -4.01 7.47 -17.74
N LEU A 194 -3.92 8.57 -17.00
CA LEU A 194 -3.19 9.78 -17.45
C LEU A 194 -1.72 9.49 -17.79
N SER A 195 -1.04 8.67 -17.01
CA SER A 195 0.36 8.34 -17.26
C SER A 195 0.53 7.58 -18.57
N ASN A 196 -0.35 6.61 -18.86
CA ASN A 196 -0.33 5.89 -20.13
C ASN A 196 -0.65 6.83 -21.29
N TYR A 197 -1.70 7.64 -21.17
CA TYR A 197 -2.11 8.59 -22.19
C TYR A 197 -0.99 9.56 -22.60
N PHE A 198 -0.33 10.20 -21.61
CA PHE A 198 0.70 11.20 -21.90
C PHE A 198 2.08 10.62 -22.24
N THR A 199 2.41 9.44 -21.74
CA THR A 199 3.81 8.95 -21.78
C THR A 199 3.94 7.49 -22.22
N GLY A 200 2.84 6.82 -22.53
CA GLY A 200 2.83 5.38 -22.83
C GLY A 200 3.23 4.48 -21.67
N ARG A 201 3.23 5.00 -20.42
CA ARG A 201 3.69 4.29 -19.23
C ARG A 201 2.54 3.99 -18.28
N ASP A 202 2.31 2.71 -18.04
CA ASP A 202 1.19 2.23 -17.23
C ASP A 202 1.40 2.43 -15.72
N ALA A 203 0.51 3.23 -15.11
CA ALA A 203 0.53 3.46 -13.67
C ALA A 203 0.18 2.21 -12.86
N ASN A 204 -0.70 1.35 -13.38
CA ASN A 204 -1.13 0.10 -12.75
C ASN A 204 -0.08 -1.04 -12.86
N LEU A 205 0.95 -0.85 -13.68
CA LEU A 205 2.14 -1.69 -13.77
C LEU A 205 3.36 -1.06 -13.07
N GLY A 206 3.15 -0.04 -12.24
CA GLY A 206 4.22 0.60 -11.45
C GLY A 206 5.02 1.67 -12.17
N ALA A 207 4.63 2.08 -13.39
CA ALA A 207 5.39 3.02 -14.21
C ALA A 207 4.80 4.44 -14.25
N CYS A 208 4.04 4.86 -13.21
CA CYS A 208 3.42 6.18 -13.15
C CYS A 208 4.44 7.31 -13.25
N THR A 209 4.19 8.27 -14.15
CA THR A 209 5.00 9.48 -14.36
C THR A 209 4.47 10.72 -13.62
N HIS A 210 3.42 10.53 -12.80
CA HIS A 210 2.77 11.57 -12.00
C HIS A 210 2.26 12.77 -12.82
N PRO A 211 1.57 12.59 -13.97
CA PRO A 211 1.11 13.73 -14.77
C PRO A 211 0.07 14.58 -14.03
N CYS A 212 -0.65 14.01 -13.05
CA CYS A 212 -1.57 14.79 -12.22
C CYS A 212 -0.89 15.87 -11.37
N ARG A 213 0.45 15.91 -11.31
CA ARG A 213 1.24 16.92 -10.59
C ARG A 213 1.93 17.92 -11.53
N TRP A 214 1.71 17.83 -12.84
CA TRP A 214 2.19 18.79 -13.81
C TRP A 214 1.28 20.02 -13.79
N LYS A 215 1.78 21.15 -14.25
CA LYS A 215 0.98 22.36 -14.48
C LYS A 215 0.24 22.23 -15.79
N TYR A 216 -1.05 22.49 -15.76
CA TYR A 216 -1.92 22.46 -16.93
C TYR A 216 -2.66 23.77 -17.11
N TYR A 217 -3.02 24.02 -18.36
CA TYR A 217 -3.98 25.04 -18.76
C TYR A 217 -5.04 24.35 -19.63
N ILE A 218 -6.29 24.74 -19.46
CA ILE A 218 -7.38 24.31 -20.33
C ILE A 218 -7.58 25.40 -21.39
N MET A 219 -7.73 24.97 -22.62
CA MET A 219 -8.14 25.82 -23.74
C MET A 219 -9.42 25.27 -24.33
N GLU A 220 -10.42 26.11 -24.50
CA GLU A 220 -11.66 25.76 -25.17
C GLU A 220 -11.48 25.93 -26.70
N GLU A 221 -11.98 24.96 -27.49
CA GLU A 221 -11.71 24.89 -28.94
C GLU A 221 -12.12 26.15 -29.70
N ASN A 222 -13.24 26.78 -29.32
CA ASN A 222 -13.75 28.01 -29.96
C ASN A 222 -13.12 29.31 -29.41
N ARG A 223 -12.17 29.18 -28.46
CA ARG A 223 -11.42 30.30 -27.86
C ARG A 223 -9.92 30.06 -27.93
N PRO A 224 -9.37 29.92 -29.13
CA PRO A 224 -7.94 29.68 -29.30
C PRO A 224 -7.11 30.82 -28.74
N GLY A 225 -6.11 30.49 -27.90
CA GLY A 225 -5.21 31.47 -27.28
C GLY A 225 -5.65 31.93 -25.88
N GLU A 226 -6.85 31.59 -25.42
CA GLU A 226 -7.26 31.82 -24.03
C GLU A 226 -6.89 30.58 -23.19
N TYR A 227 -5.87 30.73 -22.31
CA TYR A 227 -5.42 29.66 -21.42
C TYR A 227 -6.02 29.85 -20.04
N LEU A 228 -6.91 28.95 -19.65
CA LEU A 228 -7.53 28.91 -18.33
C LEU A 228 -6.67 28.05 -17.40
N PRO A 229 -6.13 28.61 -16.31
CA PRO A 229 -5.34 27.80 -15.35
C PRO A 229 -6.22 26.76 -14.67
N VAL A 230 -5.64 25.60 -14.40
CA VAL A 230 -6.28 24.57 -13.60
C VAL A 230 -5.72 24.67 -12.18
N GLU A 231 -6.52 25.19 -11.27
CA GLU A 231 -6.14 25.46 -9.88
C GLU A 231 -7.11 24.80 -8.92
N GLU A 232 -6.69 24.60 -7.68
CA GLU A 232 -7.54 24.15 -6.58
C GLU A 232 -7.72 25.31 -5.58
N ASN A 233 -8.96 25.53 -5.15
CA ASN A 233 -9.27 26.48 -4.08
C ASN A 233 -10.29 25.86 -3.09
N GLU A 234 -10.66 26.62 -2.05
CA GLU A 234 -11.58 26.19 -0.98
C GLU A 234 -12.98 25.75 -1.46
N ARG A 235 -13.33 25.94 -2.73
CA ARG A 235 -14.65 25.66 -3.32
C ARG A 235 -14.72 24.40 -4.17
N GLY A 236 -13.57 23.74 -4.45
CA GLY A 236 -13.57 22.50 -5.23
C GLY A 236 -12.21 22.10 -5.78
N THR A 237 -12.12 20.82 -6.15
CA THR A 237 -10.95 20.22 -6.79
C THR A 237 -10.99 20.47 -8.28
N TYR A 238 -9.96 21.11 -8.80
CA TYR A 238 -9.76 21.33 -10.22
C TYR A 238 -8.85 20.23 -10.79
N ILE A 239 -9.32 19.54 -11.73
CA ILE A 239 -9.09 18.22 -12.32
C ILE A 239 -7.69 17.59 -12.18
N PHE A 240 -6.59 18.30 -11.95
CA PHE A 240 -5.23 17.74 -12.03
C PHE A 240 -4.30 18.08 -10.86
N ASN A 241 -4.80 18.56 -9.74
CA ASN A 241 -3.95 18.84 -8.58
C ASN A 241 -4.38 18.07 -7.35
N SER A 242 -3.65 16.98 -7.07
CA SER A 242 -3.86 16.16 -5.88
C SER A 242 -2.97 16.70 -4.75
N LYS A 243 -3.57 17.14 -3.64
CA LYS A 243 -2.84 17.51 -2.41
C LYS A 243 -2.21 16.28 -1.77
N ASP A 244 -1.12 16.48 -1.05
CA ASP A 244 -0.55 15.44 -0.22
C ASP A 244 -1.40 15.28 1.05
N LEU A 245 -1.58 14.02 1.48
CA LEU A 245 -2.29 13.69 2.71
C LEU A 245 -1.41 14.04 3.92
N CYS A 246 -2.00 14.67 4.93
CA CYS A 246 -1.37 14.89 6.24
C CYS A 246 -2.45 14.78 7.32
N MET A 247 -2.45 13.66 8.04
CA MET A 247 -3.45 13.34 9.08
C MET A 247 -2.89 13.50 10.50
N ILE A 248 -1.78 14.20 10.67
CA ILE A 248 -1.08 14.28 11.97
C ILE A 248 -2.00 14.83 13.09
N GLU A 249 -2.83 15.82 12.77
CA GLU A 249 -3.77 16.43 13.74
C GLU A 249 -4.98 15.51 14.04
N HIS A 250 -5.22 14.50 13.19
CA HIS A 250 -6.35 13.57 13.28
C HIS A 250 -5.96 12.18 13.80
N ILE A 251 -4.72 12.00 14.26
CA ILE A 251 -4.28 10.70 14.80
C ILE A 251 -5.19 10.19 15.93
N PRO A 252 -5.63 11.01 16.91
CA PRO A 252 -6.57 10.54 17.91
C PRO A 252 -7.90 10.04 17.33
N ASP A 253 -8.46 10.75 16.35
CA ASP A 253 -9.71 10.36 15.69
C ASP A 253 -9.57 9.03 14.91
N LEU A 254 -8.39 8.77 14.35
CA LEU A 254 -8.06 7.54 13.64
C LEU A 254 -7.89 6.35 14.61
N VAL A 255 -7.28 6.58 15.76
CA VAL A 255 -7.22 5.58 16.85
C VAL A 255 -8.63 5.23 17.33
N ASP A 256 -9.47 6.24 17.58
CA ASP A 256 -10.87 6.06 17.99
C ASP A 256 -11.74 5.41 16.91
N ALA A 257 -11.29 5.46 15.64
CA ALA A 257 -11.94 4.75 14.54
C ALA A 257 -11.62 3.25 14.51
N GLY A 258 -10.73 2.77 15.38
CA GLY A 258 -10.34 1.36 15.45
C GLY A 258 -9.43 0.92 14.32
N ILE A 259 -8.55 1.80 13.87
CA ILE A 259 -7.53 1.50 12.86
C ILE A 259 -6.34 0.80 13.52
N ASP A 260 -5.90 -0.31 12.96
CA ASP A 260 -4.85 -1.18 13.50
C ASP A 260 -3.45 -0.78 13.01
N SER A 261 -3.35 -0.18 11.81
CA SER A 261 -2.05 0.20 11.23
C SER A 261 -2.11 1.54 10.49
N PHE A 262 -1.14 2.40 10.78
CA PHE A 262 -0.95 3.71 10.16
C PHE A 262 0.18 3.64 9.12
N LYS A 263 -0.17 3.86 7.87
CA LYS A 263 0.75 3.76 6.74
C LYS A 263 1.20 5.11 6.23
N ILE A 264 2.51 5.25 6.08
CA ILE A 264 3.11 6.39 5.40
C ILE A 264 3.37 6.02 3.93
N GLU A 265 2.97 6.89 2.98
CA GLU A 265 3.33 6.77 1.56
C GLU A 265 4.68 7.42 1.32
N GLY A 266 5.51 6.90 0.42
CA GLY A 266 6.74 7.61 0.08
C GLY A 266 7.93 6.78 -0.38
N ARG A 267 7.75 5.56 -0.91
CA ARG A 267 8.87 4.76 -1.44
C ARG A 267 9.64 5.43 -2.59
N MET A 268 9.05 6.43 -3.26
CA MET A 268 9.61 7.12 -4.43
C MET A 268 10.21 8.48 -4.11
N LYS A 269 10.07 8.97 -2.89
CA LYS A 269 10.51 10.32 -2.50
C LYS A 269 11.36 10.26 -1.25
#